data_7b549676cd0d299610bd03c3a2e6e07a
#
_entry.id   7b549676cd0d299610bd03c3a2e6e07a
#
_cell.length_a   1.000
_cell.length_b   1.000
_cell.length_c   1.000
_cell.angle_alpha   90.00
_cell.angle_beta   90.00
_cell.angle_gamma   90.00
#
_symmetry.space_group_name_H-M   'P 1'
#
loop_
_entity.id
_entity.type
_entity.pdbx_description
1 polymer ?
#
loop_
_entity_poly.entity_id
_entity_poly.type
_entity_poly.pdbx_seq_one_letter_code
_entity_poly.pdbx_strand_id
1 'polypeptide(L)'
;MQRAAVKEHADYAAEVFLRGIFAYEEIEFTLEGRADGIFTAADGVTVVDEIKTTACPAADITPDFAPEHWAQAIVYAAIYAAQHELEEMRVQLTYFQVDEELILRFERHYTAQQLQEEVEALLAEYAPWARRAVEWKKARNSDLQAMQFPFPAYRPGQRAMAGEVYKVCRDGGRLLCQAPTGIGKSMSV
;
A
#
# COMPACT_ATOMS: atom_id res chain seq x y z
N MET A 1 -0.14 -18.31 -13.40
CA MET A 1 -1.44 -17.62 -13.48
C MET A 1 -1.41 -16.49 -14.51
N GLN A 2 -0.74 -15.38 -14.32
CA GLN A 2 -0.69 -14.26 -15.27
C GLN A 2 -0.38 -14.69 -16.72
N ARG A 3 0.56 -15.63 -16.94
CA ARG A 3 0.85 -16.14 -18.31
C ARG A 3 -0.33 -16.88 -18.95
N ALA A 4 -1.23 -17.46 -18.19
CA ALA A 4 -2.45 -18.08 -18.71
C ALA A 4 -3.49 -17.01 -19.06
N ALA A 5 -3.67 -16.01 -18.19
CA ALA A 5 -4.55 -14.87 -18.43
C ALA A 5 -4.14 -14.06 -19.69
N VAL A 6 -2.84 -13.81 -19.88
CA VAL A 6 -2.30 -13.18 -21.12
C VAL A 6 -2.64 -13.98 -22.38
N LYS A 7 -2.77 -15.30 -22.30
CA LYS A 7 -3.20 -16.12 -23.43
C LYS A 7 -4.72 -16.10 -23.66
N GLU A 8 -5.47 -15.87 -22.60
CA GLU A 8 -6.94 -15.81 -22.63
C GLU A 8 -7.45 -14.45 -23.16
N HIS A 9 -6.75 -13.36 -22.82
CA HIS A 9 -7.10 -11.99 -23.21
C HIS A 9 -5.93 -11.33 -23.92
N ALA A 10 -6.14 -10.94 -25.18
CA ALA A 10 -5.09 -10.39 -26.06
C ALA A 10 -4.53 -9.03 -25.55
N ASP A 11 -5.33 -8.27 -24.80
CA ASP A 11 -5.02 -6.95 -24.24
C ASP A 11 -4.67 -6.99 -22.73
N TYR A 12 -4.44 -8.18 -22.16
CA TYR A 12 -4.12 -8.32 -20.75
C TYR A 12 -2.81 -7.61 -20.37
N ALA A 13 -2.93 -6.52 -19.63
CA ALA A 13 -1.80 -5.79 -19.08
C ALA A 13 -1.50 -6.32 -17.66
N ALA A 14 -0.32 -6.94 -17.48
CA ALA A 14 0.11 -7.48 -16.19
C ALA A 14 0.90 -6.46 -15.37
N GLU A 15 0.85 -6.56 -14.05
CA GLU A 15 1.66 -5.75 -13.11
C GLU A 15 1.49 -4.23 -13.31
N VAL A 16 0.26 -3.78 -13.49
CA VAL A 16 -0.03 -2.37 -13.77
C VAL A 16 0.14 -1.53 -12.52
N PHE A 17 1.12 -0.63 -12.51
CA PHE A 17 1.31 0.30 -11.41
C PHE A 17 0.22 1.37 -11.42
N LEU A 18 -0.44 1.52 -10.28
CA LEU A 18 -1.52 2.47 -10.07
C LEU A 18 -1.19 3.35 -8.86
N ARG A 19 -1.52 4.63 -8.96
CA ARG A 19 -1.40 5.60 -7.88
C ARG A 19 -2.54 6.59 -7.95
N GLY A 20 -3.28 6.73 -6.86
CA GLY A 20 -4.39 7.68 -6.73
C GLY A 20 -4.27 8.49 -5.45
N ILE A 21 -4.90 9.66 -5.44
CA ILE A 21 -5.00 10.53 -4.27
C ILE A 21 -6.48 10.66 -3.93
N PHE A 22 -6.81 10.34 -2.68
CA PHE A 22 -8.16 10.38 -2.15
C PHE A 22 -8.20 11.28 -0.93
N ALA A 23 -9.16 12.18 -0.88
CA ALA A 23 -9.39 13.01 0.30
C ALA A 23 -10.52 12.40 1.15
N TYR A 24 -10.29 12.28 2.44
CA TYR A 24 -11.32 11.94 3.40
C TYR A 24 -11.21 12.86 4.61
N GLU A 25 -12.25 13.65 4.87
CA GLU A 25 -12.22 14.77 5.80
C GLU A 25 -11.00 15.68 5.55
N GLU A 26 -10.17 15.92 6.58
CA GLU A 26 -8.98 16.77 6.49
C GLU A 26 -7.69 16.02 6.09
N ILE A 27 -7.80 14.73 5.75
CA ILE A 27 -6.65 13.89 5.44
C ILE A 27 -6.64 13.54 3.96
N GLU A 28 -5.48 13.74 3.33
CA GLU A 28 -5.20 13.27 1.99
C GLU A 28 -4.45 11.93 2.06
N PHE A 29 -5.00 10.92 1.40
CA PHE A 29 -4.43 9.58 1.31
C PHE A 29 -3.86 9.35 -0.08
N THR A 30 -2.58 9.02 -0.16
CA THR A 30 -1.98 8.50 -1.38
C THR A 30 -2.03 6.98 -1.34
N LEU A 31 -2.82 6.38 -2.22
CA LEU A 31 -2.91 4.93 -2.39
C LEU A 31 -2.14 4.54 -3.65
N GLU A 32 -1.25 3.56 -3.51
CA GLU A 32 -0.46 3.07 -4.64
C GLU A 32 -0.22 1.57 -4.53
N GLY A 33 -0.07 0.92 -5.67
CA GLY A 33 0.23 -0.49 -5.74
C GLY A 33 0.29 -0.99 -7.18
N ARG A 34 0.27 -2.30 -7.34
CA ARG A 34 0.28 -2.96 -8.65
C ARG A 34 -0.90 -3.91 -8.74
N ALA A 35 -1.79 -3.66 -9.70
CA ALA A 35 -2.82 -4.62 -10.07
C ALA A 35 -2.19 -5.78 -10.80
N ASP A 36 -2.55 -7.02 -10.46
CA ASP A 36 -2.02 -8.22 -11.10
C ASP A 36 -2.34 -8.27 -12.59
N GLY A 37 -3.53 -7.80 -12.97
CA GLY A 37 -3.94 -7.71 -14.35
C GLY A 37 -5.06 -6.71 -14.62
N ILE A 38 -5.04 -6.13 -15.81
CA ILE A 38 -6.13 -5.31 -16.33
C ILE A 38 -6.36 -5.69 -17.79
N PHE A 39 -7.60 -5.93 -18.17
CA PHE A 39 -7.97 -6.30 -19.53
C PHE A 39 -9.39 -5.84 -19.87
N THR A 40 -9.78 -5.92 -21.14
CA THR A 40 -11.15 -5.66 -21.59
C THR A 40 -11.87 -6.98 -21.82
N ALA A 41 -13.01 -7.18 -21.17
CA ALA A 41 -13.85 -8.35 -21.39
C ALA A 41 -14.56 -8.32 -22.75
N ALA A 42 -15.14 -9.43 -23.16
CA ALA A 42 -15.79 -9.55 -24.48
C ALA A 42 -16.98 -8.61 -24.67
N ASP A 43 -17.59 -8.15 -23.58
CA ASP A 43 -18.67 -7.16 -23.56
C ASP A 43 -18.19 -5.69 -23.60
N GLY A 44 -16.86 -5.49 -23.64
CA GLY A 44 -16.24 -4.17 -23.69
C GLY A 44 -15.99 -3.54 -22.32
N VAL A 45 -16.36 -4.19 -21.22
CA VAL A 45 -16.12 -3.67 -19.85
C VAL A 45 -14.68 -3.94 -19.43
N THR A 46 -14.03 -2.94 -18.88
CA THR A 46 -12.67 -3.09 -18.31
C THR A 46 -12.72 -3.86 -17.00
N VAL A 47 -11.82 -4.82 -16.85
CA VAL A 47 -11.71 -5.71 -15.68
C VAL A 47 -10.37 -5.49 -14.98
N VAL A 48 -10.39 -5.31 -13.67
CA VAL A 48 -9.23 -5.47 -12.80
C VAL A 48 -9.25 -6.88 -12.26
N ASP A 49 -8.17 -7.64 -12.47
CA ASP A 49 -7.99 -9.02 -12.00
C ASP A 49 -6.93 -9.06 -10.89
N GLU A 50 -7.35 -9.47 -9.71
CA GLU A 50 -6.49 -9.69 -8.55
C GLU A 50 -6.31 -11.19 -8.35
N ILE A 51 -5.06 -11.65 -8.39
CA ILE A 51 -4.73 -13.08 -8.39
C ILE A 51 -4.17 -13.49 -7.05
N LYS A 52 -4.81 -14.48 -6.43
CA LYS A 52 -4.39 -15.03 -5.14
C LYS A 52 -4.10 -16.53 -5.24
N THR A 53 -3.08 -16.96 -4.55
CA THR A 53 -2.71 -18.39 -4.44
C THR A 53 -3.02 -18.85 -3.02
N THR A 54 -3.69 -20.01 -2.89
CA THR A 54 -4.09 -20.55 -1.59
C THR A 54 -4.03 -22.08 -1.57
N ALA A 55 -3.78 -22.64 -0.39
CA ALA A 55 -3.91 -24.07 -0.10
C ALA A 55 -5.26 -24.40 0.59
N CYS A 56 -6.14 -23.41 0.79
CA CYS A 56 -7.48 -23.67 1.32
C CYS A 56 -8.25 -24.57 0.36
N PRO A 57 -9.01 -25.58 0.84
CA PRO A 57 -9.82 -26.43 -0.03
C PRO A 57 -10.75 -25.61 -0.93
N ALA A 58 -10.87 -25.99 -2.19
CA ALA A 58 -11.65 -25.21 -3.16
C ALA A 58 -13.12 -25.03 -2.74
N ALA A 59 -13.69 -26.01 -2.02
CA ALA A 59 -15.06 -25.94 -1.51
C ALA A 59 -15.28 -24.83 -0.46
N ASP A 60 -14.21 -24.37 0.21
CA ASP A 60 -14.27 -23.35 1.25
C ASP A 60 -13.97 -21.93 0.69
N ILE A 61 -13.54 -21.86 -0.57
CA ILE A 61 -13.27 -20.59 -1.24
C ILE A 61 -14.58 -20.06 -1.83
N THR A 62 -15.18 -19.10 -1.15
CA THR A 62 -16.43 -18.45 -1.55
C THR A 62 -16.17 -17.01 -2.01
N PRO A 63 -17.15 -16.32 -2.61
CA PRO A 63 -17.01 -14.88 -2.92
C PRO A 63 -16.66 -14.00 -1.70
N ASP A 64 -17.01 -14.44 -0.49
CA ASP A 64 -16.76 -13.70 0.75
C ASP A 64 -15.60 -14.31 1.57
N PHE A 65 -14.79 -15.16 0.96
CA PHE A 65 -13.66 -15.86 1.59
C PHE A 65 -12.64 -14.91 2.24
N ALA A 66 -12.32 -13.82 1.58
CA ALA A 66 -11.33 -12.85 2.04
C ALA A 66 -11.73 -11.42 1.60
N PRO A 67 -12.47 -10.67 2.44
CA PRO A 67 -12.93 -9.31 2.11
C PRO A 67 -11.79 -8.35 1.76
N GLU A 68 -10.60 -8.54 2.36
CA GLU A 68 -9.41 -7.72 2.10
C GLU A 68 -8.90 -7.83 0.66
N HIS A 69 -9.12 -8.96 -0.01
CA HIS A 69 -8.76 -9.11 -1.41
C HIS A 69 -9.69 -8.27 -2.32
N TRP A 70 -10.98 -8.21 -1.98
CA TRP A 70 -11.91 -7.32 -2.66
C TRP A 70 -11.53 -5.85 -2.44
N ALA A 71 -11.21 -5.47 -1.20
CA ALA A 71 -10.80 -4.10 -0.87
C ALA A 71 -9.60 -3.67 -1.70
N GLN A 72 -8.58 -4.53 -1.83
CA GLN A 72 -7.41 -4.26 -2.66
C GLN A 72 -7.79 -4.05 -4.12
N ALA A 73 -8.54 -4.96 -4.71
CA ALA A 73 -8.94 -4.90 -6.12
C ALA A 73 -9.87 -3.72 -6.43
N ILE A 74 -10.79 -3.38 -5.50
CA ILE A 74 -11.69 -2.21 -5.60
C ILE A 74 -10.89 -0.92 -5.61
N VAL A 75 -9.86 -0.78 -4.74
CA VAL A 75 -8.98 0.39 -4.73
C VAL A 75 -8.28 0.54 -6.09
N TYR A 76 -7.76 -0.54 -6.66
CA TYR A 76 -7.14 -0.50 -7.97
C TYR A 76 -8.12 -0.13 -9.08
N ALA A 77 -9.34 -0.68 -9.05
CA ALA A 77 -10.38 -0.34 -9.99
C ALA A 77 -10.80 1.13 -9.89
N ALA A 78 -10.94 1.67 -8.67
CA ALA A 78 -11.26 3.08 -8.46
C ALA A 78 -10.19 4.01 -9.02
N ILE A 79 -8.91 3.70 -8.78
CA ILE A 79 -7.79 4.49 -9.33
C ILE A 79 -7.80 4.43 -10.86
N TYR A 80 -7.94 3.24 -11.43
CA TYR A 80 -7.93 3.05 -12.88
C TYR A 80 -9.11 3.72 -13.56
N ALA A 81 -10.32 3.57 -13.01
CA ALA A 81 -11.52 4.22 -13.52
C ALA A 81 -11.37 5.75 -13.55
N ALA A 82 -10.85 6.35 -12.47
CA ALA A 82 -10.62 7.78 -12.40
C ALA A 82 -9.55 8.26 -13.41
N GLN A 83 -8.49 7.50 -13.64
CA GLN A 83 -7.41 7.85 -14.56
C GLN A 83 -7.82 7.76 -16.03
N HIS A 84 -8.79 6.88 -16.34
CA HIS A 84 -9.24 6.60 -17.71
C HIS A 84 -10.67 7.10 -17.99
N GLU A 85 -11.26 7.84 -17.04
CA GLU A 85 -12.62 8.42 -17.15
C GLU A 85 -13.68 7.36 -17.48
N LEU A 86 -13.57 6.17 -16.87
CA LEU A 86 -14.50 5.07 -17.08
C LEU A 86 -15.73 5.23 -16.18
N GLU A 87 -16.92 4.98 -16.75
CA GLU A 87 -18.20 5.04 -16.02
C GLU A 87 -18.45 3.79 -15.17
N GLU A 88 -17.91 2.65 -15.60
CA GLU A 88 -18.07 1.35 -14.94
C GLU A 88 -16.83 0.47 -15.10
N MET A 89 -16.67 -0.46 -14.18
CA MET A 89 -15.61 -1.48 -14.22
C MET A 89 -16.10 -2.78 -13.61
N ARG A 90 -15.43 -3.86 -13.97
CA ARG A 90 -15.58 -5.15 -13.30
C ARG A 90 -14.34 -5.43 -12.45
N VAL A 91 -14.56 -5.92 -11.25
CA VAL A 91 -13.51 -6.38 -10.34
C VAL A 91 -13.57 -7.89 -10.29
N GLN A 92 -12.47 -8.57 -10.60
CA GLN A 92 -12.34 -10.02 -10.57
C GLN A 92 -11.34 -10.43 -9.51
N LEU A 93 -11.68 -11.44 -8.71
CA LEU A 93 -10.74 -12.19 -7.89
C LEU A 93 -10.52 -13.56 -8.51
N THR A 94 -9.25 -13.84 -8.81
CA THR A 94 -8.84 -15.13 -9.37
C THR A 94 -8.02 -15.90 -8.32
N TYR A 95 -8.60 -16.96 -7.75
CA TYR A 95 -7.91 -17.84 -6.83
C TYR A 95 -7.31 -19.05 -7.56
N PHE A 96 -6.04 -19.31 -7.29
CA PHE A 96 -5.39 -20.56 -7.67
C PHE A 96 -5.23 -21.44 -6.43
N GLN A 97 -6.00 -22.51 -6.36
CA GLN A 97 -5.85 -23.53 -5.34
C GLN A 97 -4.73 -24.47 -5.75
N VAL A 98 -3.67 -24.56 -4.91
CA VAL A 98 -2.40 -25.20 -5.30
C VAL A 98 -2.44 -26.73 -5.26
N ASP A 99 -3.20 -27.34 -4.35
CA ASP A 99 -3.21 -28.79 -4.17
C ASP A 99 -4.12 -29.50 -5.17
N GLU A 100 -5.22 -28.82 -5.56
CA GLU A 100 -6.21 -29.34 -6.51
C GLU A 100 -5.98 -28.80 -7.92
N GLU A 101 -5.03 -27.85 -8.10
CA GLU A 101 -4.72 -27.15 -9.35
C GLU A 101 -5.95 -26.47 -9.99
N LEU A 102 -6.87 -25.97 -9.16
CA LEU A 102 -8.11 -25.37 -9.61
C LEU A 102 -8.02 -23.83 -9.65
N ILE A 103 -8.72 -23.27 -10.63
CA ILE A 103 -8.91 -21.83 -10.76
C ILE A 103 -10.35 -21.49 -10.46
N LEU A 104 -10.55 -20.63 -9.46
CA LEU A 104 -11.85 -20.09 -9.08
C LEU A 104 -11.87 -18.61 -9.36
N ARG A 105 -12.91 -18.11 -10.04
CA ARG A 105 -13.07 -16.70 -10.36
C ARG A 105 -14.38 -16.20 -9.81
N PHE A 106 -14.30 -15.01 -9.16
CA PHE A 106 -15.46 -14.30 -8.65
C PHE A 106 -15.42 -12.88 -9.20
N GLU A 107 -16.55 -12.40 -9.69
CA GLU A 107 -16.66 -11.08 -10.29
C GLU A 107 -17.69 -10.24 -9.57
N ARG A 108 -17.43 -8.94 -9.47
CA ARG A 108 -18.38 -7.91 -9.04
C ARG A 108 -18.33 -6.75 -10.03
N HIS A 109 -19.49 -6.20 -10.33
CA HIS A 109 -19.63 -5.07 -11.25
C HIS A 109 -19.86 -3.78 -10.45
N TYR A 110 -19.17 -2.70 -10.82
CA TYR A 110 -19.28 -1.43 -10.13
C TYR A 110 -19.36 -0.28 -11.13
N THR A 111 -20.18 0.72 -10.84
CA THR A 111 -20.04 2.04 -11.43
C THR A 111 -18.86 2.78 -10.80
N ALA A 112 -18.34 3.82 -11.48
CA ALA A 112 -17.28 4.66 -10.94
C ALA A 112 -17.67 5.29 -9.58
N GLN A 113 -18.94 5.69 -9.44
CA GLN A 113 -19.46 6.21 -8.18
C GLN A 113 -19.44 5.17 -7.06
N GLN A 114 -19.86 3.93 -7.33
CA GLN A 114 -19.83 2.85 -6.35
C GLN A 114 -18.39 2.52 -5.92
N LEU A 115 -17.44 2.51 -6.86
CA LEU A 115 -16.01 2.32 -6.53
C LEU A 115 -15.50 3.42 -5.59
N GLN A 116 -15.91 4.67 -5.82
CA GLN A 116 -15.54 5.77 -4.94
C GLN A 116 -16.16 5.63 -3.56
N GLU A 117 -17.44 5.27 -3.46
CA GLU A 117 -18.14 5.05 -2.20
C GLU A 117 -17.48 3.91 -1.38
N GLU A 118 -17.07 2.83 -2.03
CA GLU A 118 -16.35 1.73 -1.38
C GLU A 118 -14.97 2.18 -0.85
N VAL A 119 -14.21 2.95 -1.64
CA VAL A 119 -12.93 3.50 -1.18
C VAL A 119 -13.14 4.47 -0.02
N GLU A 120 -14.15 5.34 -0.07
CA GLU A 120 -14.48 6.24 1.03
C GLU A 120 -14.83 5.47 2.31
N ALA A 121 -15.58 4.37 2.21
CA ALA A 121 -15.89 3.50 3.36
C ALA A 121 -14.62 2.89 3.96
N LEU A 122 -13.69 2.40 3.15
CA LEU A 122 -12.40 1.89 3.62
C LEU A 122 -11.55 2.98 4.30
N LEU A 123 -11.55 4.19 3.73
CA LEU A 123 -10.84 5.32 4.32
C LEU A 123 -11.47 5.76 5.64
N ALA A 124 -12.80 5.72 5.75
CA ALA A 124 -13.52 6.03 6.99
C ALA A 124 -13.09 5.10 8.14
N GLU A 125 -12.93 3.80 7.87
CA GLU A 125 -12.44 2.84 8.88
C GLU A 125 -10.99 3.10 9.27
N TYR A 126 -10.15 3.54 8.35
CA TYR A 126 -8.73 3.80 8.60
C TYR A 126 -8.45 5.20 9.18
N ALA A 127 -9.31 6.19 8.92
CA ALA A 127 -9.11 7.59 9.30
C ALA A 127 -8.79 7.82 10.80
N PRO A 128 -9.40 7.12 11.77
CA PRO A 128 -9.05 7.28 13.18
C PRO A 128 -7.58 6.95 13.48
N TRP A 129 -7.03 5.93 12.82
CA TRP A 129 -5.62 5.54 12.95
C TRP A 129 -4.70 6.56 12.29
N ALA A 130 -5.07 7.06 11.11
CA ALA A 130 -4.32 8.08 10.39
C ALA A 130 -4.26 9.39 11.21
N ARG A 131 -5.38 9.86 11.78
CA ARG A 131 -5.41 11.03 12.66
C ARG A 131 -4.48 10.85 13.86
N ARG A 132 -4.60 9.73 14.55
CA ARG A 132 -3.73 9.43 15.70
C ARG A 132 -2.25 9.44 15.31
N ALA A 133 -1.90 8.89 14.15
CA ALA A 133 -0.52 8.91 13.65
C ALA A 133 -0.03 10.34 13.37
N VAL A 134 -0.87 11.19 12.78
CA VAL A 134 -0.54 12.60 12.52
C VAL A 134 -0.38 13.38 13.83
N GLU A 135 -1.29 13.23 14.78
CA GLU A 135 -1.23 13.88 16.09
C GLU A 135 0.01 13.45 16.87
N TRP A 136 0.26 12.14 16.91
CA TRP A 136 1.45 11.60 17.55
C TRP A 136 2.74 12.12 16.94
N LYS A 137 2.79 12.21 15.58
CA LYS A 137 3.93 12.76 14.86
C LYS A 137 4.15 14.24 15.21
N LYS A 138 3.08 15.03 15.32
CA LYS A 138 3.16 16.44 15.73
C LYS A 138 3.69 16.58 17.16
N ALA A 139 3.10 15.84 18.12
CA ALA A 139 3.53 15.84 19.53
C ALA A 139 5.00 15.42 19.66
N ARG A 140 5.38 14.27 19.06
CA ARG A 140 6.75 13.78 19.05
C ARG A 140 7.73 14.80 18.48
N ASN A 141 7.40 15.45 17.35
CA ASN A 141 8.30 16.41 16.73
C ASN A 141 8.45 17.67 17.60
N SER A 142 7.37 18.13 18.25
CA SER A 142 7.42 19.24 19.22
C SER A 142 8.33 18.91 20.39
N ASP A 143 8.17 17.72 20.98
CA ASP A 143 8.99 17.27 22.12
C ASP A 143 10.47 17.12 21.71
N LEU A 144 10.73 16.56 20.52
CA LEU A 144 12.10 16.44 20.00
C LEU A 144 12.77 17.79 19.74
N GLN A 145 12.01 18.81 19.30
CA GLN A 145 12.55 20.18 19.12
C GLN A 145 12.86 20.86 20.45
N ALA A 146 12.07 20.56 21.49
CA ALA A 146 12.29 21.09 22.85
C ALA A 146 13.37 20.30 23.64
N MET A 147 13.71 19.09 23.17
CA MET A 147 14.65 18.21 23.87
C MET A 147 16.05 18.78 23.88
N GLN A 148 16.63 18.87 25.08
CA GLN A 148 18.02 19.25 25.26
C GLN A 148 18.89 18.02 25.41
N PHE A 149 20.17 18.16 25.05
CA PHE A 149 21.13 17.09 25.29
C PHE A 149 21.21 16.81 26.79
N PRO A 150 21.03 15.55 27.25
CA PRO A 150 20.81 15.23 28.67
C PRO A 150 22.07 15.32 29.54
N PHE A 151 23.20 15.72 28.97
CA PHE A 151 24.47 15.87 29.70
C PHE A 151 25.02 17.28 29.55
N PRO A 152 25.84 17.77 30.49
CA PRO A 152 26.40 19.12 30.45
C PRO A 152 27.24 19.43 29.21
N ALA A 153 27.87 18.40 28.63
CA ALA A 153 28.69 18.54 27.44
C ALA A 153 28.77 17.23 26.61
N TYR A 154 29.02 17.40 25.32
CA TYR A 154 29.35 16.27 24.46
C TYR A 154 30.75 15.73 24.76
N ARG A 155 30.89 14.43 24.68
CA ARG A 155 32.21 13.81 24.70
C ARG A 155 32.95 14.10 23.37
N PRO A 156 34.32 14.08 23.37
CA PRO A 156 35.10 14.27 22.13
C PRO A 156 34.59 13.34 21.00
N GLY A 157 34.31 13.88 19.84
CA GLY A 157 33.80 13.15 18.66
C GLY A 157 32.31 12.84 18.66
N GLN A 158 31.63 12.92 19.80
CA GLN A 158 30.21 12.57 19.91
C GLN A 158 29.32 13.49 19.07
N ARG A 159 29.54 14.80 19.13
CA ARG A 159 28.74 15.77 18.35
C ARG A 159 28.97 15.62 16.85
N ALA A 160 30.19 15.34 16.43
CA ALA A 160 30.53 15.09 15.03
C ALA A 160 29.77 13.84 14.51
N MET A 161 29.81 12.76 15.29
CA MET A 161 29.09 11.52 14.97
C MET A 161 27.57 11.76 14.86
N ALA A 162 26.97 12.46 15.81
CA ALA A 162 25.54 12.81 15.76
C ALA A 162 25.19 13.63 14.51
N GLY A 163 26.07 14.56 14.11
CA GLY A 163 25.91 15.34 12.87
C GLY A 163 25.94 14.49 11.60
N GLU A 164 26.81 13.49 11.53
CA GLU A 164 26.86 12.57 10.38
C GLU A 164 25.65 11.62 10.35
N VAL A 165 25.22 11.11 11.50
CA VAL A 165 23.97 10.34 11.63
C VAL A 165 22.79 11.16 11.14
N TYR A 166 22.65 12.42 11.59
CA TYR A 166 21.59 13.32 11.16
C TYR A 166 21.55 13.53 9.63
N LYS A 167 22.74 13.75 9.02
CA LYS A 167 22.84 13.94 7.55
C LYS A 167 22.33 12.69 6.81
N VAL A 168 22.75 11.51 7.23
CA VAL A 168 22.33 10.25 6.60
C VAL A 168 20.83 9.99 6.79
N CYS A 169 20.27 10.32 7.96
CA CYS A 169 18.82 10.21 8.20
C CYS A 169 18.03 11.19 7.33
N ARG A 170 18.56 12.41 7.09
CA ARG A 170 17.89 13.43 6.29
C ARG A 170 18.00 13.15 4.79
N ASP A 171 19.19 12.81 4.31
CA ASP A 171 19.51 12.75 2.88
C ASP A 171 19.42 11.32 2.32
N GLY A 172 19.25 10.35 3.18
CA GLY A 172 19.35 8.93 2.86
C GLY A 172 20.81 8.49 2.75
N GLY A 173 21.04 7.17 2.70
CA GLY A 173 22.37 6.60 2.50
C GLY A 173 22.77 5.60 3.57
N ARG A 174 24.08 5.39 3.71
CA ARG A 174 24.66 4.46 4.69
C ARG A 174 25.83 5.13 5.40
N LEU A 175 25.89 4.99 6.72
CA LEU A 175 26.99 5.47 7.55
C LEU A 175 27.75 4.27 8.15
N LEU A 176 29.04 4.20 7.88
CA LEU A 176 29.95 3.30 8.59
C LEU A 176 30.77 4.13 9.57
N CYS A 177 30.55 3.91 10.87
CA CYS A 177 31.21 4.69 11.90
C CYS A 177 32.10 3.80 12.78
N GLN A 178 33.39 4.11 12.81
CA GLN A 178 34.36 3.50 13.74
C GLN A 178 34.60 4.47 14.90
N ALA A 179 34.20 4.06 16.09
CA ALA A 179 34.39 4.87 17.29
C ALA A 179 34.78 4.02 18.51
N PRO A 180 35.68 4.49 19.37
CA PRO A 180 36.11 3.75 20.55
C PRO A 180 34.93 3.55 21.55
N THR A 181 35.13 2.59 22.47
CA THR A 181 34.22 2.39 23.59
C THR A 181 34.18 3.63 24.49
N GLY A 182 33.05 3.94 25.07
CA GLY A 182 32.90 5.06 26.00
C GLY A 182 32.64 6.44 25.35
N ILE A 183 32.70 6.57 24.01
CA ILE A 183 32.44 7.85 23.32
C ILE A 183 30.96 8.29 23.39
N GLY A 184 30.05 7.40 23.81
CA GLY A 184 28.60 7.71 23.86
C GLY A 184 27.89 7.49 22.54
N LYS A 185 28.22 6.43 21.80
CA LYS A 185 27.58 6.08 20.51
C LYS A 185 26.06 6.04 20.59
N SER A 186 25.52 5.35 21.58
CA SER A 186 24.06 5.18 21.75
C SER A 186 23.29 6.49 22.02
N MET A 187 24.00 7.55 22.41
CA MET A 187 23.42 8.89 22.64
C MET A 187 23.62 9.82 21.44
N SER A 188 24.22 9.33 20.37
CA SER A 188 24.52 10.09 19.16
C SER A 188 23.73 9.60 17.93
N VAL A 189 22.93 8.54 18.13
CA VAL A 189 22.16 7.86 17.06
C VAL A 189 20.67 8.06 17.26
#